data_82aeff4343f76402811e40f7f7c9a285
#
_entry.id   82aeff4343f76402811e40f7f7c9a285
#
_cell.length_a   1.000
_cell.length_b   1.000
_cell.length_c   1.000
_cell.angle_alpha   90.00
_cell.angle_beta   90.00
_cell.angle_gamma   90.00
#
_symmetry.space_group_name_H-M   'P 1'
#
loop_
_entity.id
_entity.type
_entity.pdbx_description
1 polymer ?
#
loop_
_entity_poly.entity_id
_entity_poly.type
_entity_poly.pdbx_seq_one_letter_code
_entity_poly.pdbx_strand_id
1 'polypeptide(L)'
;MPELSGIQLASKFRDNGVDTTLVFVSSHDDFVFETFRYNAYRFVRKNKLLSDTQEMISSFCASLKTKSVIVRLDLDQQRTLEQKVSGIAYFYSIRHDIYFVTAQKKSIRLAMHTYTMNELERQFTEKGFIRVHRSYLVNYAWILQIKGDQVYLKNCQDKIPLSRGRSEEVKLQYQRLIREEGVL
;
A
#
# COMPACT_ATOMS: atom_id res chain seq x y z
N MET A 1 -24.78 15.47 -17.24
CA MET A 1 -24.40 16.48 -16.23
C MET A 1 -23.99 17.72 -17.00
N PRO A 2 -24.64 18.85 -16.83
CA PRO A 2 -24.53 19.98 -17.78
C PRO A 2 -23.24 20.82 -17.63
N GLU A 3 -22.50 20.72 -16.55
CA GLU A 3 -21.35 21.64 -16.33
C GLU A 3 -19.99 20.95 -16.05
N LEU A 4 -19.98 19.73 -15.56
CA LEU A 4 -18.73 19.03 -15.23
C LEU A 4 -18.85 17.52 -15.44
N SER A 5 -17.97 16.91 -16.22
CA SER A 5 -17.93 15.45 -16.34
C SER A 5 -17.30 14.81 -15.09
N GLY A 6 -17.60 13.53 -14.83
CA GLY A 6 -16.98 12.79 -13.71
C GLY A 6 -15.45 12.76 -13.78
N ILE A 7 -14.88 12.73 -14.98
CA ILE A 7 -13.43 12.78 -15.22
C ILE A 7 -12.87 14.16 -14.84
N GLN A 8 -13.53 15.24 -15.26
CA GLN A 8 -13.10 16.60 -14.88
C GLN A 8 -13.19 16.84 -13.37
N LEU A 9 -14.20 16.25 -12.70
CA LEU A 9 -14.31 16.32 -11.26
C LEU A 9 -13.15 15.55 -10.57
N ALA A 10 -12.82 14.36 -11.06
CA ALA A 10 -11.70 13.59 -10.55
C ALA A 10 -10.35 14.32 -10.71
N SER A 11 -10.14 14.96 -11.87
CA SER A 11 -8.97 15.83 -12.10
C SER A 11 -8.90 16.92 -11.04
N LYS A 12 -9.99 17.67 -10.84
CA LYS A 12 -10.01 18.74 -9.83
C LYS A 12 -9.70 18.25 -8.42
N PHE A 13 -10.17 17.06 -8.03
CA PHE A 13 -9.82 16.47 -6.73
C PHE A 13 -8.32 16.22 -6.62
N ARG A 14 -7.71 15.64 -7.64
CA ARG A 14 -6.26 15.33 -7.63
C ARG A 14 -5.41 16.59 -7.70
N ASP A 15 -5.78 17.56 -8.54
CA ASP A 15 -5.09 18.86 -8.68
C ASP A 15 -5.09 19.66 -7.37
N ASN A 16 -6.16 19.54 -6.58
CA ASN A 16 -6.28 20.18 -5.27
C ASN A 16 -5.72 19.30 -4.12
N GLY A 17 -5.04 18.21 -4.40
CA GLY A 17 -4.45 17.34 -3.39
C GLY A 17 -5.47 16.57 -2.52
N VAL A 18 -6.72 16.46 -2.96
CA VAL A 18 -7.77 15.71 -2.24
C VAL A 18 -7.54 14.21 -2.43
N ASP A 19 -7.07 13.55 -1.38
CA ASP A 19 -6.87 12.10 -1.34
C ASP A 19 -8.17 11.41 -0.89
N THR A 20 -9.13 11.30 -1.80
CA THR A 20 -10.38 10.57 -1.60
C THR A 20 -10.44 9.32 -2.48
N THR A 21 -11.15 8.30 -2.00
CA THR A 21 -11.43 7.09 -2.80
C THR A 21 -12.44 7.43 -3.89
N LEU A 22 -12.03 7.26 -5.15
CA LEU A 22 -12.88 7.52 -6.31
C LEU A 22 -13.37 6.21 -6.89
N VAL A 23 -14.69 6.14 -7.12
CA VAL A 23 -15.33 5.05 -7.86
C VAL A 23 -16.08 5.68 -9.03
N PHE A 24 -15.81 5.21 -10.24
CA PHE A 24 -16.52 5.62 -11.44
C PHE A 24 -17.66 4.64 -11.73
N VAL A 25 -18.82 5.16 -12.07
CA VAL A 25 -19.97 4.37 -12.50
C VAL A 25 -20.41 4.87 -13.87
N SER A 26 -20.22 4.07 -14.91
CA SER A 26 -20.53 4.49 -16.29
C SER A 26 -21.12 3.34 -17.11
N SER A 27 -21.87 3.70 -18.16
CA SER A 27 -22.27 2.79 -19.24
C SER A 27 -21.27 2.75 -20.40
N HIS A 28 -20.24 3.60 -20.37
CA HIS A 28 -19.23 3.73 -21.41
C HIS A 28 -17.92 3.10 -20.94
N ASP A 29 -17.62 1.89 -21.43
CA ASP A 29 -16.43 1.13 -21.02
C ASP A 29 -15.12 1.76 -21.54
N ASP A 30 -15.19 2.59 -22.56
CA ASP A 30 -14.04 3.28 -23.15
C ASP A 30 -13.30 4.19 -22.16
N PHE A 31 -14.00 4.68 -21.13
CA PHE A 31 -13.41 5.54 -20.11
C PHE A 31 -12.62 4.81 -19.03
N VAL A 32 -12.61 3.48 -19.01
CA VAL A 32 -11.88 2.69 -17.99
C VAL A 32 -10.43 3.12 -17.93
N PHE A 33 -9.76 3.24 -19.07
CA PHE A 33 -8.34 3.62 -19.13
C PHE A 33 -8.07 5.04 -18.65
N GLU A 34 -9.00 5.96 -18.83
CA GLU A 34 -8.86 7.33 -18.33
C GLU A 34 -8.94 7.41 -16.82
N THR A 35 -9.74 6.54 -16.19
CA THR A 35 -9.91 6.54 -14.73
C THR A 35 -8.63 6.17 -13.98
N PHE A 36 -7.72 5.41 -14.59
CA PHE A 36 -6.42 5.08 -13.99
C PHE A 36 -5.53 6.31 -13.75
N ARG A 37 -5.64 7.34 -14.58
CA ARG A 37 -4.88 8.60 -14.41
C ARG A 37 -5.22 9.32 -13.11
N TYR A 38 -6.43 9.08 -12.59
CA TYR A 38 -6.93 9.73 -11.37
C TYR A 38 -6.87 8.81 -10.15
N ASN A 39 -6.13 7.70 -10.25
CA ASN A 39 -6.02 6.71 -9.17
C ASN A 39 -7.39 6.31 -8.65
N ALA A 40 -8.29 5.94 -9.57
CA ALA A 40 -9.61 5.44 -9.22
C ALA A 40 -9.49 4.09 -8.51
N TYR A 41 -10.25 3.91 -7.45
CA TYR A 41 -10.30 2.64 -6.73
C TYR A 41 -10.94 1.55 -7.59
N ARG A 42 -12.06 1.88 -8.27
CA ARG A 42 -12.79 0.93 -9.12
C ARG A 42 -13.59 1.67 -10.20
N PHE A 43 -13.78 0.97 -11.30
CA PHE A 43 -14.75 1.33 -12.34
C PHE A 43 -15.90 0.31 -12.29
N VAL A 44 -17.13 0.77 -12.16
CA VAL A 44 -18.37 -0.02 -12.10
C VAL A 44 -19.15 0.20 -13.38
N ARG A 45 -19.42 -0.86 -14.12
CA ARG A 45 -20.18 -0.80 -15.36
C ARG A 45 -21.68 -0.80 -15.07
N LYS A 46 -22.44 0.14 -15.63
CA LYS A 46 -23.90 0.22 -15.40
C LYS A 46 -24.64 -1.02 -15.89
N ASN A 47 -24.17 -1.67 -16.96
CA ASN A 47 -24.76 -2.92 -17.49
C ASN A 47 -24.46 -4.14 -16.60
N LYS A 48 -23.50 -4.06 -15.67
CA LYS A 48 -23.13 -5.08 -14.69
C LYS A 48 -23.15 -4.54 -13.26
N LEU A 49 -24.04 -3.58 -12.99
CA LEU A 49 -24.05 -2.80 -11.75
C LEU A 49 -24.01 -3.68 -10.50
N LEU A 50 -24.86 -4.71 -10.42
CA LEU A 50 -24.96 -5.56 -9.23
C LEU A 50 -23.69 -6.34 -8.98
N SER A 51 -23.16 -7.05 -9.99
CA SER A 51 -21.95 -7.87 -9.84
C SER A 51 -20.72 -7.03 -9.53
N ASP A 52 -20.50 -5.96 -10.32
CA ASP A 52 -19.34 -5.09 -10.16
C ASP A 52 -19.38 -4.35 -8.81
N THR A 53 -20.56 -3.98 -8.32
CA THR A 53 -20.74 -3.32 -7.01
C THR A 53 -20.51 -4.31 -5.86
N GLN A 54 -21.01 -5.55 -5.95
CA GLN A 54 -20.76 -6.57 -4.93
C GLN A 54 -19.28 -6.86 -4.79
N GLU A 55 -18.59 -7.03 -5.92
CA GLU A 55 -17.15 -7.27 -5.94
C GLU A 55 -16.38 -6.07 -5.36
N MET A 56 -16.75 -4.85 -5.74
CA MET A 56 -16.18 -3.62 -5.22
C MET A 56 -16.34 -3.50 -3.70
N ILE A 57 -17.56 -3.72 -3.18
CA ILE A 57 -17.84 -3.63 -1.74
C ILE A 57 -17.04 -4.68 -0.98
N SER A 58 -16.99 -5.92 -1.47
CA SER A 58 -16.24 -7.00 -0.83
C SER A 58 -14.76 -6.65 -0.72
N SER A 59 -14.15 -6.18 -1.82
CA SER A 59 -12.76 -5.73 -1.86
C SER A 59 -12.52 -4.53 -0.95
N PHE A 60 -13.43 -3.55 -0.96
CA PHE A 60 -13.31 -2.36 -0.12
C PHE A 60 -13.39 -2.69 1.37
N CYS A 61 -14.35 -3.54 1.78
CA CYS A 61 -14.45 -4.00 3.16
C CYS A 61 -13.21 -4.78 3.61
N ALA A 62 -12.62 -5.61 2.74
CA ALA A 62 -11.37 -6.31 3.02
C ALA A 62 -10.22 -5.31 3.24
N SER A 63 -10.11 -4.31 2.37
CA SER A 63 -9.08 -3.26 2.50
C SER A 63 -9.22 -2.42 3.76
N LEU A 64 -10.44 -2.13 4.19
CA LEU A 64 -10.70 -1.43 5.45
C LEU A 64 -10.30 -2.26 6.67
N LYS A 65 -10.55 -3.56 6.67
CA LYS A 65 -10.12 -4.47 7.74
C LYS A 65 -8.60 -4.45 7.88
N THR A 66 -7.87 -4.54 6.77
CA THR A 66 -6.40 -4.48 6.76
C THR A 66 -5.89 -3.11 7.26
N LYS A 67 -6.55 -2.02 6.87
CA LYS A 67 -6.20 -0.66 7.33
C LYS A 67 -6.44 -0.43 8.82
N SER A 68 -7.29 -1.20 9.47
CA SER A 68 -7.61 -1.07 10.90
C SER A 68 -6.75 -1.94 11.82
N VAL A 69 -5.90 -2.81 11.28
CA VAL A 69 -5.03 -3.67 12.08
C VAL A 69 -4.04 -2.81 12.88
N ILE A 70 -4.13 -2.92 14.20
CA ILE A 70 -3.17 -2.30 15.13
C ILE A 70 -2.17 -3.36 15.57
N VAL A 71 -0.91 -3.02 15.58
CA VAL A 71 0.18 -3.85 16.11
C VAL A 71 0.83 -3.14 17.29
N ARG A 72 1.30 -3.93 18.23
CA ARG A 72 2.12 -3.45 19.34
C ARG A 72 3.57 -3.69 19.00
N LEU A 73 4.37 -2.65 19.11
CA LEU A 73 5.80 -2.66 18.86
C LEU A 73 6.54 -2.20 20.12
N ASP A 74 7.44 -3.04 20.60
CA ASP A 74 8.24 -2.73 21.77
C ASP A 74 9.37 -1.77 21.39
N LEU A 75 9.51 -0.72 22.18
CA LEU A 75 10.56 0.28 22.06
C LEU A 75 11.55 0.14 23.23
N ASP A 76 12.69 0.79 23.12
CA ASP A 76 13.64 0.85 24.25
C ASP A 76 12.97 1.43 25.52
N GLN A 77 13.52 1.06 26.67
CA GLN A 77 13.03 1.46 28.00
C GLN A 77 11.64 0.90 28.36
N GLN A 78 11.33 -0.33 27.96
CA GLN A 78 10.05 -1.02 28.27
C GLN A 78 8.80 -0.26 27.80
N ARG A 79 8.92 0.60 26.80
CA ARG A 79 7.79 1.30 26.19
C ARG A 79 7.24 0.48 25.05
N THR A 80 5.93 0.37 24.99
CA THR A 80 5.21 -0.24 23.86
C THR A 80 4.48 0.85 23.09
N LEU A 81 4.55 0.79 21.77
CA LEU A 81 3.82 1.68 20.85
C LEU A 81 2.75 0.90 20.12
N GLU A 82 1.51 1.35 20.23
CA GLU A 82 0.43 0.86 19.35
C GLU A 82 0.46 1.64 18.03
N GLN A 83 0.61 0.92 16.93
CA GLN A 83 0.71 1.51 15.60
C GLN A 83 -0.23 0.82 14.62
N LYS A 84 -0.98 1.62 13.84
CA LYS A 84 -1.75 1.07 12.71
C LYS A 84 -0.80 0.52 11.66
N VAL A 85 -1.06 -0.67 11.16
CA VAL A 85 -0.26 -1.32 10.10
C VAL A 85 -0.20 -0.43 8.86
N SER A 86 -1.30 0.21 8.47
CA SER A 86 -1.34 1.15 7.35
C SER A 86 -0.45 2.39 7.55
N GLY A 87 -0.14 2.73 8.79
CA GLY A 87 0.74 3.84 9.14
C GLY A 87 2.23 3.49 9.13
N ILE A 88 2.59 2.22 8.87
CA ILE A 88 3.99 1.77 8.76
C ILE A 88 4.33 1.63 7.28
N ALA A 89 5.30 2.40 6.81
CA ALA A 89 5.76 2.34 5.43
C ALA A 89 6.72 1.16 5.19
N TYR A 90 7.71 1.01 6.05
CA TYR A 90 8.66 -0.09 5.98
C TYR A 90 9.43 -0.26 7.28
N PHE A 91 9.99 -1.46 7.49
CA PHE A 91 11.03 -1.75 8.49
C PHE A 91 12.38 -1.82 7.80
N TYR A 92 13.42 -1.39 8.51
CA TYR A 92 14.79 -1.55 8.05
C TYR A 92 15.75 -1.83 9.18
N SER A 93 16.88 -2.48 8.85
CA SER A 93 17.94 -2.75 9.82
C SER A 93 19.22 -2.04 9.45
N ILE A 94 19.85 -1.44 10.47
CA ILE A 94 21.24 -0.94 10.42
C ILE A 94 22.04 -1.74 11.43
N ARG A 95 23.02 -2.52 10.96
CA ARG A 95 23.76 -3.47 11.80
C ARG A 95 22.79 -4.44 12.50
N HIS A 96 22.64 -4.34 13.82
CA HIS A 96 21.74 -5.16 14.63
C HIS A 96 20.47 -4.44 15.08
N ASP A 97 20.38 -3.13 14.87
CA ASP A 97 19.23 -2.32 15.24
C ASP A 97 18.16 -2.35 14.16
N ILE A 98 16.91 -2.45 14.59
CA ILE A 98 15.74 -2.42 13.70
C ILE A 98 14.95 -1.15 13.94
N TYR A 99 14.54 -0.56 12.85
CA TYR A 99 13.72 0.65 12.81
C TYR A 99 12.49 0.43 11.95
N PHE A 100 11.44 1.17 12.21
CA PHE A 100 10.36 1.31 11.27
C PHE A 100 10.13 2.78 10.92
N VAL A 101 9.63 3.01 9.71
CA VAL A 101 9.32 4.34 9.19
C VAL A 101 7.82 4.48 9.09
N THR A 102 7.31 5.57 9.67
CA THR A 102 5.87 5.89 9.64
C THR A 102 5.48 6.62 8.35
N ALA A 103 4.17 6.71 8.11
CA ALA A 103 3.58 7.53 7.06
C ALA A 103 4.06 9.00 7.07
N GLN A 104 4.36 9.53 8.27
CA GLN A 104 4.89 10.88 8.46
C GLN A 104 6.42 10.95 8.28
N LYS A 105 7.04 9.91 7.73
CA LYS A 105 8.51 9.79 7.52
C LYS A 105 9.33 9.83 8.82
N LYS A 106 8.71 9.56 9.95
CA LYS A 106 9.42 9.45 11.22
C LYS A 106 10.01 8.06 11.35
N SER A 107 11.32 7.97 11.56
CA SER A 107 12.02 6.73 11.89
C SER A 107 12.00 6.50 13.40
N ILE A 108 11.59 5.31 13.80
CA ILE A 108 11.48 4.91 15.21
C ILE A 108 12.24 3.60 15.39
N ARG A 109 13.15 3.57 16.36
CA ARG A 109 13.92 2.38 16.71
C ARG A 109 13.07 1.44 17.56
N LEU A 110 13.11 0.16 17.25
CA LEU A 110 12.53 -0.91 18.07
C LEU A 110 13.48 -1.30 19.21
N ALA A 111 12.93 -1.97 20.22
CA ALA A 111 13.71 -2.46 21.36
C ALA A 111 14.85 -3.37 20.89
N MET A 112 16.02 -3.14 21.48
CA MET A 112 17.22 -3.91 21.17
C MET A 112 17.01 -5.41 21.46
N HIS A 113 17.53 -6.27 20.57
CA HIS A 113 17.51 -7.74 20.71
C HIS A 113 16.10 -8.38 20.80
N THR A 114 15.02 -7.60 20.66
CA THR A 114 13.64 -8.11 20.72
C THR A 114 13.16 -8.60 19.35
N TYR A 115 13.65 -7.99 18.28
CA TYR A 115 13.20 -8.29 16.92
C TYR A 115 14.37 -8.66 16.01
N THR A 116 14.12 -9.63 15.14
CA THR A 116 14.92 -9.88 13.95
C THR A 116 14.11 -9.58 12.70
N MET A 117 14.81 -9.29 11.60
CA MET A 117 14.13 -9.06 10.33
C MET A 117 13.35 -10.29 9.84
N ASN A 118 13.77 -11.50 10.21
CA ASN A 118 13.06 -12.75 9.85
C ASN A 118 11.79 -12.94 10.68
N GLU A 119 11.79 -12.54 11.94
CA GLU A 119 10.60 -12.56 12.79
C GLU A 119 9.58 -11.52 12.31
N LEU A 120 10.03 -10.31 11.98
CA LEU A 120 9.15 -9.28 11.40
C LEU A 120 8.57 -9.75 10.06
N GLU A 121 9.36 -10.39 9.20
CA GLU A 121 8.86 -10.97 7.95
C GLU A 121 7.72 -11.96 8.24
N ARG A 122 7.89 -12.91 9.16
CA ARG A 122 6.84 -13.88 9.55
C ARG A 122 5.60 -13.20 10.11
N GLN A 123 5.75 -12.18 10.96
CA GLN A 123 4.63 -11.50 11.62
C GLN A 123 3.85 -10.56 10.68
N PHE A 124 4.53 -10.01 9.66
CA PHE A 124 3.98 -8.94 8.85
C PHE A 124 3.66 -9.35 7.40
N THR A 125 4.07 -10.52 6.93
CA THR A 125 3.75 -11.01 5.58
C THR A 125 2.24 -11.06 5.34
N GLU A 126 1.47 -11.62 6.27
CA GLU A 126 0.01 -11.67 6.17
C GLU A 126 -0.67 -10.29 6.32
N LYS A 127 0.08 -9.30 6.79
CA LYS A 127 -0.35 -7.91 6.92
C LYS A 127 0.08 -7.05 5.72
N GLY A 128 0.52 -7.69 4.64
CA GLY A 128 0.88 -7.02 3.39
C GLY A 128 2.29 -6.46 3.32
N PHE A 129 3.24 -6.99 4.11
CA PHE A 129 4.64 -6.61 3.99
C PHE A 129 5.42 -7.59 3.13
N ILE A 130 6.31 -7.06 2.31
CA ILE A 130 7.16 -7.80 1.39
C ILE A 130 8.62 -7.61 1.76
N ARG A 131 9.37 -8.72 1.91
CA ARG A 131 10.81 -8.68 2.15
C ARG A 131 11.57 -8.42 0.86
N VAL A 132 11.85 -7.16 0.58
CA VAL A 132 12.52 -6.74 -0.67
C VAL A 132 14.05 -6.87 -0.62
N HIS A 133 14.62 -6.82 0.60
CA HIS A 133 16.06 -6.92 0.82
C HIS A 133 16.34 -7.56 2.18
N ARG A 134 17.55 -8.10 2.39
CA ARG A 134 17.94 -8.65 3.71
C ARG A 134 17.73 -7.67 4.86
N SER A 135 17.82 -6.38 4.59
CA SER A 135 17.67 -5.29 5.56
C SER A 135 16.38 -4.48 5.40
N TYR A 136 15.45 -4.86 4.50
CA TYR A 136 14.24 -4.09 4.26
C TYR A 136 13.00 -4.97 4.10
N LEU A 137 11.94 -4.63 4.85
CA LEU A 137 10.61 -5.24 4.80
C LEU A 137 9.59 -4.11 4.56
N VAL A 138 8.96 -4.08 3.40
CA VAL A 138 8.19 -2.95 2.88
C VAL A 138 6.70 -3.28 2.84
N ASN A 139 5.89 -2.38 3.33
CA ASN A 139 4.43 -2.47 3.18
C ASN A 139 4.06 -2.19 1.71
N TYR A 140 3.41 -3.16 1.06
CA TYR A 140 3.07 -3.08 -0.37
C TYR A 140 2.18 -1.88 -0.70
N ALA A 141 1.30 -1.45 0.22
CA ALA A 141 0.43 -0.30 0.02
C ALA A 141 1.21 1.02 -0.18
N TRP A 142 2.46 1.06 0.29
CA TRP A 142 3.37 2.20 0.12
C TRP A 142 4.27 2.10 -1.12
N ILE A 143 4.28 0.97 -1.82
CA ILE A 143 5.05 0.82 -3.05
C ILE A 143 4.37 1.62 -4.16
N LEU A 144 5.12 2.53 -4.78
CA LEU A 144 4.72 3.26 -5.97
C LEU A 144 5.02 2.43 -7.23
N GLN A 145 6.26 1.92 -7.32
CA GLN A 145 6.71 1.08 -8.43
C GLN A 145 7.96 0.28 -8.05
N ILE A 146 8.16 -0.83 -8.75
CA ILE A 146 9.39 -1.62 -8.71
C ILE A 146 10.07 -1.50 -10.06
N LYS A 147 11.30 -0.94 -10.10
CA LYS A 147 12.04 -0.73 -11.34
C LYS A 147 13.51 -1.10 -11.15
N GLY A 148 14.00 -2.02 -11.99
CA GLY A 148 15.37 -2.55 -11.89
C GLY A 148 15.60 -3.25 -10.55
N ASP A 149 16.59 -2.79 -9.83
CA ASP A 149 17.00 -3.27 -8.50
C ASP A 149 16.54 -2.35 -7.36
N GLN A 150 15.47 -1.58 -7.58
CA GLN A 150 14.98 -0.59 -6.63
C GLN A 150 13.45 -0.63 -6.49
N VAL A 151 13.00 -0.38 -5.26
CA VAL A 151 11.60 -0.15 -4.89
C VAL A 151 11.41 1.32 -4.58
N TYR A 152 10.49 1.97 -5.27
CA TYR A 152 10.12 3.37 -5.09
C TYR A 152 8.86 3.44 -4.24
N LEU A 153 8.86 4.32 -3.24
CA LEU A 153 7.73 4.48 -2.33
C LEU A 153 6.88 5.72 -2.69
N LYS A 154 5.60 5.63 -2.37
CA LYS A 154 4.66 6.76 -2.46
C LYS A 154 5.11 7.87 -1.50
N ASN A 155 5.07 9.12 -1.95
CA ASN A 155 5.37 10.30 -1.14
C ASN A 155 6.76 10.28 -0.46
N CYS A 156 7.70 9.49 -0.97
CA CYS A 156 9.05 9.37 -0.43
C CYS A 156 10.07 9.45 -1.56
N GLN A 157 11.17 10.17 -1.32
CA GLN A 157 12.29 10.21 -2.26
C GLN A 157 13.26 9.05 -2.08
N ASP A 158 13.11 8.29 -0.98
CA ASP A 158 13.97 7.18 -0.66
C ASP A 158 13.76 6.03 -1.66
N LYS A 159 14.88 5.50 -2.11
CA LYS A 159 14.94 4.33 -2.99
C LYS A 159 15.41 3.14 -2.16
N ILE A 160 14.56 2.14 -2.04
CA ILE A 160 14.88 0.94 -1.26
C ILE A 160 15.52 -0.10 -2.18
N PRO A 161 16.69 -0.66 -1.83
CA PRO A 161 17.34 -1.68 -2.64
C PRO A 161 16.49 -2.95 -2.70
N LEU A 162 16.42 -3.54 -3.89
CA LEU A 162 15.79 -4.83 -4.15
C LEU A 162 16.89 -5.89 -4.35
N SER A 163 16.87 -6.95 -3.57
CA SER A 163 17.81 -8.06 -3.73
C SER A 163 17.63 -8.75 -5.08
N ARG A 164 18.70 -8.91 -5.86
CA ARG A 164 18.66 -9.54 -7.20
C ARG A 164 18.03 -10.94 -7.16
N GLY A 165 18.41 -11.76 -6.18
CA GLY A 165 17.87 -13.12 -6.02
C GLY A 165 16.40 -13.19 -5.60
N ARG A 166 15.80 -12.08 -5.15
CA ARG A 166 14.38 -12.00 -4.75
C ARG A 166 13.51 -11.21 -5.72
N SER A 167 14.08 -10.66 -6.78
CA SER A 167 13.37 -9.71 -7.66
C SER A 167 12.07 -10.28 -8.22
N GLU A 168 12.11 -11.51 -8.74
CA GLU A 168 10.91 -12.14 -9.34
C GLU A 168 9.87 -12.51 -8.27
N GLU A 169 10.31 -13.07 -7.14
CA GLU A 169 9.44 -13.40 -6.00
C GLU A 169 8.71 -12.15 -5.49
N VAL A 170 9.44 -11.06 -5.27
CA VAL A 170 8.90 -9.77 -4.80
C VAL A 170 7.88 -9.20 -5.78
N LYS A 171 8.16 -9.23 -7.08
CA LYS A 171 7.22 -8.76 -8.11
C LYS A 171 5.94 -9.58 -8.12
N LEU A 172 6.04 -10.91 -8.06
CA LEU A 172 4.89 -11.80 -8.02
C LEU A 172 4.05 -11.57 -6.75
N GLN A 173 4.69 -11.48 -5.60
CA GLN A 173 4.02 -11.20 -4.34
C GLN A 173 3.32 -9.83 -4.36
N TYR A 174 3.97 -8.80 -4.89
CA TYR A 174 3.39 -7.47 -5.05
C TYR A 174 2.17 -7.48 -5.97
N GLN A 175 2.26 -8.15 -7.14
CA GLN A 175 1.14 -8.29 -8.07
C GLN A 175 -0.06 -9.03 -7.44
N ARG A 176 0.22 -10.09 -6.67
CA ARG A 176 -0.82 -10.83 -5.95
C ARG A 176 -1.55 -9.93 -4.96
N LEU A 177 -0.83 -9.19 -4.11
CA LEU A 177 -1.41 -8.30 -3.10
C LEU A 177 -2.26 -7.19 -3.73
N ILE A 178 -1.81 -6.60 -4.85
CA ILE A 178 -2.59 -5.61 -5.59
C ILE A 178 -3.89 -6.21 -6.13
N ARG A 179 -3.85 -7.43 -6.68
CA ARG A 179 -5.05 -8.10 -7.19
C ARG A 179 -6.05 -8.43 -6.07
N GLU A 180 -5.56 -8.90 -4.93
CA GLU A 180 -6.40 -9.21 -3.76
C GLU A 180 -7.07 -7.95 -3.19
N GLU A 181 -6.47 -6.77 -3.28
CA GLU A 181 -7.10 -5.49 -2.92
C GLU A 181 -8.03 -4.93 -4.02
N GLY A 182 -8.09 -5.54 -5.18
CA GLY A 182 -8.98 -5.10 -6.26
C GLY A 182 -8.53 -3.83 -6.99
N VAL A 183 -7.22 -3.58 -7.07
CA VAL A 183 -6.62 -2.39 -7.73
C VAL A 183 -6.27 -2.67 -9.20
N LEU A 184 -6.65 -3.82 -9.76
CA LEU A 184 -6.52 -4.14 -11.19
C LEU A 184 -7.85 -4.53 -11.80
#